data_31f2b00607bf504f6ed6a57d5445b985
#
_entry.id   31f2b00607bf504f6ed6a57d5445b985
#
_cell.length_a   1.000
_cell.length_b   1.000
_cell.length_c   1.000
_cell.angle_alpha   90.00
_cell.angle_beta   90.00
_cell.angle_gamma   90.00
#
_symmetry.space_group_name_H-M   'P 1'
#
loop_
_entity.id
_entity.type
_entity.pdbx_description
1 polymer ?
#
loop_
_entity_poly.entity_id
_entity_poly.type
_entity_poly.pdbx_seq_one_letter_code
_entity_poly.pdbx_strand_id
1 'polypeptide(L)'
;MKNKIEESYNKCLNLFKEGKRDTEEYRKELENVIELAKDNNEFKLCYFNTKFRLAQFYNEKHKYDLSKKHFLELINDKNMEEFKLDAIMHHAYNLRILKKYDEATFWYEKLSELSTSKYYDEAVLEGLAKCATMVNNFEKERENYHILLSSCLNKEDFKNLAEKILNLKSQLLITIDEKQKEKISAEIIYLNDDLDTAYYKLIDIKMKIAKSYFNEKKYEDCRKEVQTIFEFLEHSISDMQDYAITNANMLLGKTYFEEANFEKAREYFKPIANTPKEDKYYKYMISDIHAARNFLTKMK
;
A
#
# COMPACT_ATOMS: atom_id res chain seq x y z
N MET A 1 12.45 37.01 16.72
CA MET A 1 12.70 35.57 16.54
C MET A 1 11.50 34.88 15.88
N LYS A 2 10.27 35.05 16.39
CA LYS A 2 9.04 34.49 15.85
C LYS A 2 8.89 34.71 14.33
N ASN A 3 8.93 35.95 13.85
CA ASN A 3 8.78 36.25 12.41
C ASN A 3 9.83 35.54 11.52
N LYS A 4 11.06 35.35 12.04
CA LYS A 4 12.12 34.64 11.27
C LYS A 4 11.82 33.15 11.13
N ILE A 5 11.27 32.51 12.16
CA ILE A 5 10.87 31.09 12.10
C ILE A 5 9.75 30.92 11.09
N GLU A 6 8.72 31.78 11.16
CA GLU A 6 7.58 31.75 10.23
C GLU A 6 7.99 32.00 8.78
N GLU A 7 8.85 32.97 8.53
CA GLU A 7 9.38 33.28 7.19
C GLU A 7 10.15 32.08 6.61
N SER A 8 11.08 31.52 7.40
CA SER A 8 11.88 30.38 6.98
C SER A 8 11.05 29.13 6.76
N TYR A 9 10.08 28.84 7.64
CA TYR A 9 9.17 27.72 7.48
C TYR A 9 8.27 27.86 6.25
N ASN A 10 7.72 29.06 6.02
CA ASN A 10 6.95 29.36 4.81
C ASN A 10 7.79 29.20 3.53
N LYS A 11 9.06 29.56 3.58
CA LYS A 11 9.98 29.32 2.45
C LYS A 11 10.16 27.83 2.20
N CYS A 12 10.32 26.99 3.24
CA CYS A 12 10.34 25.55 3.10
C CYS A 12 9.05 25.01 2.44
N LEU A 13 7.88 25.48 2.89
CA LEU A 13 6.59 25.07 2.34
C LEU A 13 6.45 25.46 0.86
N ASN A 14 6.92 26.64 0.47
CA ASN A 14 6.89 27.08 -0.91
C ASN A 14 7.81 26.23 -1.80
N LEU A 15 9.05 26.00 -1.38
CA LEU A 15 9.98 25.12 -2.08
C LEU A 15 9.40 23.70 -2.28
N PHE A 16 8.72 23.18 -1.26
CA PHE A 16 8.05 21.89 -1.34
C PHE A 16 6.91 21.90 -2.38
N LYS A 17 6.04 22.94 -2.38
CA LYS A 17 4.94 23.10 -3.32
C LYS A 17 5.43 23.27 -4.77
N GLU A 18 6.59 23.94 -4.96
CA GLU A 18 7.24 24.11 -6.26
C GLU A 18 7.94 22.86 -6.78
N GLY A 19 7.87 21.73 -6.05
CA GLY A 19 8.55 20.50 -6.43
C GLY A 19 10.06 20.50 -6.20
N LYS A 20 10.59 21.49 -5.48
CA LYS A 20 12.04 21.65 -5.17
C LYS A 20 12.48 20.95 -3.89
N ARG A 21 11.72 19.98 -3.43
CA ARG A 21 11.96 19.24 -2.17
C ARG A 21 13.26 18.44 -2.14
N ASP A 22 13.88 18.21 -3.28
CA ASP A 22 15.11 17.43 -3.42
C ASP A 22 16.37 18.30 -3.60
N THR A 23 16.25 19.65 -3.45
CA THR A 23 17.34 20.62 -3.65
C THR A 23 18.15 20.88 -2.39
N GLU A 24 19.41 21.29 -2.55
CA GLU A 24 20.25 21.74 -1.45
C GLU A 24 19.72 23.03 -0.78
N GLU A 25 18.98 23.87 -1.52
CA GLU A 25 18.31 25.03 -0.97
C GLU A 25 17.24 24.62 0.04
N TYR A 26 16.39 23.64 -0.32
CA TYR A 26 15.37 23.10 0.58
C TYR A 26 16.00 22.52 1.85
N ARG A 27 17.05 21.71 1.71
CA ARG A 27 17.78 21.13 2.86
C ARG A 27 18.30 22.20 3.81
N LYS A 28 19.01 23.22 3.28
CA LYS A 28 19.55 24.32 4.09
C LYS A 28 18.47 25.09 4.83
N GLU A 29 17.33 25.29 4.18
CA GLU A 29 16.22 26.00 4.82
C GLU A 29 15.57 25.15 5.93
N LEU A 30 15.45 23.82 5.76
CA LEU A 30 15.01 22.92 6.82
C LEU A 30 15.96 22.98 8.03
N GLU A 31 17.27 22.93 7.81
CA GLU A 31 18.27 23.05 8.88
C GLU A 31 18.18 24.40 9.61
N ASN A 32 17.96 25.50 8.88
CA ASN A 32 17.77 26.82 9.44
C ASN A 32 16.52 26.90 10.34
N VAL A 33 15.40 26.36 9.90
CA VAL A 33 14.17 26.32 10.72
C VAL A 33 14.39 25.50 11.98
N ILE A 34 15.05 24.34 11.90
CA ILE A 34 15.35 23.48 13.05
C ILE A 34 16.18 24.27 14.08
N GLU A 35 17.23 24.97 13.65
CA GLU A 35 18.09 25.73 14.54
C GLU A 35 17.35 26.89 15.20
N LEU A 36 16.47 27.57 14.48
CA LEU A 36 15.69 28.69 15.00
C LEU A 36 14.57 28.25 15.96
N ALA A 37 14.00 27.07 15.75
CA ALA A 37 12.80 26.60 16.45
C ALA A 37 13.08 25.65 17.62
N LYS A 38 14.27 25.04 17.72
CA LYS A 38 14.60 23.95 18.67
C LYS A 38 14.27 24.25 20.13
N ASP A 39 14.47 25.49 20.58
CA ASP A 39 14.29 25.91 21.99
C ASP A 39 12.98 26.72 22.18
N ASN A 40 12.09 26.73 21.17
CA ASN A 40 10.89 27.56 21.22
C ASN A 40 9.63 26.68 21.25
N ASN A 41 9.02 26.56 22.44
CA ASN A 41 7.82 25.73 22.64
C ASN A 41 6.61 26.16 21.79
N GLU A 42 6.50 27.45 21.41
CA GLU A 42 5.45 27.92 20.51
C GLU A 42 5.57 27.32 19.10
N PHE A 43 6.79 26.95 18.68
CA PHE A 43 7.10 26.38 17.37
C PHE A 43 7.45 24.88 17.40
N LYS A 44 7.06 24.17 18.44
CA LYS A 44 7.31 22.74 18.63
C LYS A 44 6.84 21.90 17.44
N LEU A 45 5.63 22.13 16.94
CA LEU A 45 5.10 21.44 15.76
C LEU A 45 5.90 21.76 14.49
N CYS A 46 6.30 23.03 14.33
CA CYS A 46 7.14 23.46 13.21
C CYS A 46 8.51 22.77 13.25
N TYR A 47 9.16 22.74 14.42
CA TYR A 47 10.41 22.02 14.64
C TYR A 47 10.30 20.54 14.28
N PHE A 48 9.28 19.84 14.79
CA PHE A 48 9.04 18.43 14.49
C PHE A 48 8.87 18.20 13.01
N ASN A 49 7.90 18.86 12.37
CA ASN A 49 7.60 18.69 10.94
C ASN A 49 8.85 18.96 10.09
N THR A 50 9.65 19.95 10.46
CA THR A 50 10.87 20.29 9.71
C THR A 50 11.93 19.22 9.87
N LYS A 51 12.14 18.74 11.08
CA LYS A 51 13.10 17.66 11.38
C LYS A 51 12.71 16.34 10.73
N PHE A 52 11.43 16.02 10.71
CA PHE A 52 10.87 14.89 10.02
C PHE A 52 11.10 14.96 8.49
N ARG A 53 10.83 16.14 7.89
CA ARG A 53 11.11 16.38 6.46
C ARG A 53 12.59 16.30 6.13
N LEU A 54 13.47 16.74 7.02
CA LEU A 54 14.93 16.61 6.85
C LEU A 54 15.35 15.14 6.88
N ALA A 55 14.78 14.33 7.77
CA ALA A 55 15.01 12.89 7.79
C ALA A 55 14.55 12.22 6.49
N GLN A 56 13.37 12.59 5.97
CA GLN A 56 12.88 12.12 4.68
C GLN A 56 13.79 12.55 3.52
N PHE A 57 14.23 13.81 3.50
CA PHE A 57 15.19 14.30 2.51
C PHE A 57 16.45 13.45 2.45
N TYR A 58 17.04 13.16 3.61
CA TYR A 58 18.23 12.30 3.66
C TYR A 58 17.95 10.87 3.20
N ASN A 59 16.74 10.36 3.45
CA ASN A 59 16.32 9.05 2.94
C ASN A 59 16.23 9.04 1.40
N GLU A 60 15.58 10.03 0.80
CA GLU A 60 15.48 10.20 -0.66
C GLU A 60 16.87 10.38 -1.33
N LYS A 61 17.83 10.96 -0.63
CA LYS A 61 19.23 11.10 -1.09
C LYS A 61 20.11 9.90 -0.74
N HIS A 62 19.53 8.78 -0.28
CA HIS A 62 20.25 7.57 0.13
C HIS A 62 21.29 7.79 1.25
N LYS A 63 21.15 8.88 2.04
CA LYS A 63 21.99 9.19 3.21
C LYS A 63 21.33 8.62 4.47
N TYR A 64 21.22 7.33 4.54
CA TYR A 64 20.38 6.62 5.51
C TYR A 64 20.83 6.77 6.97
N ASP A 65 22.12 6.87 7.22
CA ASP A 65 22.63 7.08 8.59
C ASP A 65 22.20 8.45 9.14
N LEU A 66 22.19 9.49 8.30
CA LEU A 66 21.67 10.80 8.69
C LEU A 66 20.16 10.76 8.90
N SER A 67 19.44 10.09 8.02
CA SER A 67 18.00 9.87 8.18
C SER A 67 17.69 9.12 9.49
N LYS A 68 18.41 8.02 9.76
CA LYS A 68 18.30 7.24 11.00
C LYS A 68 18.54 8.13 12.23
N LYS A 69 19.61 8.94 12.22
CA LYS A 69 19.92 9.85 13.31
C LYS A 69 18.75 10.78 13.63
N HIS A 70 18.19 11.44 12.63
CA HIS A 70 17.07 12.38 12.84
C HIS A 70 15.79 11.69 13.32
N PHE A 71 15.45 10.50 12.81
CA PHE A 71 14.32 9.75 13.34
C PHE A 71 14.53 9.32 14.79
N LEU A 72 15.71 8.82 15.16
CA LEU A 72 15.99 8.42 16.54
C LEU A 72 15.96 9.63 17.50
N GLU A 73 16.42 10.80 17.07
CA GLU A 73 16.29 12.02 17.85
C GLU A 73 14.83 12.41 18.11
N LEU A 74 13.95 12.24 17.10
CA LEU A 74 12.51 12.47 17.25
C LEU A 74 11.84 11.44 18.17
N ILE A 75 12.19 10.16 18.04
CA ILE A 75 11.65 9.06 18.86
C ILE A 75 12.01 9.24 20.34
N ASN A 76 13.19 9.77 20.63
CA ASN A 76 13.71 9.91 21.99
C ASN A 76 13.38 11.28 22.61
N ASP A 77 12.80 12.21 21.87
CA ASP A 77 12.44 13.53 22.37
C ASP A 77 11.11 13.46 23.14
N LYS A 78 11.19 13.60 24.46
CA LYS A 78 10.02 13.58 25.36
C LYS A 78 8.99 14.68 25.06
N ASN A 79 9.42 15.75 24.41
CA ASN A 79 8.52 16.83 24.01
C ASN A 79 7.75 16.51 22.72
N MET A 80 8.06 15.41 22.04
CA MET A 80 7.52 14.99 20.74
C MET A 80 6.70 13.71 20.82
N GLU A 81 6.14 13.38 21.98
CA GLU A 81 5.41 12.12 22.20
C GLU A 81 4.24 11.92 21.21
N GLU A 82 3.54 12.99 20.85
CA GLU A 82 2.43 12.98 19.87
C GLU A 82 2.83 12.53 18.45
N PHE A 83 4.12 12.67 18.10
CA PHE A 83 4.65 12.33 16.77
C PHE A 83 5.54 11.08 16.78
N LYS A 84 5.71 10.50 17.94
CA LYS A 84 6.64 9.37 18.14
C LYS A 84 6.27 8.16 17.29
N LEU A 85 4.99 7.86 17.17
CA LEU A 85 4.52 6.71 16.39
C LEU A 85 4.85 6.87 14.90
N ASP A 86 4.65 8.06 14.33
CA ASP A 86 5.05 8.35 12.95
C ASP A 86 6.55 8.22 12.73
N ALA A 87 7.34 8.75 13.67
CA ALA A 87 8.80 8.63 13.60
C ALA A 87 9.26 7.17 13.66
N ILE A 88 8.65 6.33 14.52
CA ILE A 88 8.93 4.91 14.63
C ILE A 88 8.56 4.20 13.32
N MET A 89 7.37 4.44 12.78
CA MET A 89 6.90 3.84 11.52
C MET A 89 7.88 4.11 10.37
N HIS A 90 8.26 5.38 10.20
CA HIS A 90 9.19 5.76 9.13
C HIS A 90 10.61 5.24 9.36
N HIS A 91 11.04 5.14 10.61
CA HIS A 91 12.32 4.53 10.95
C HIS A 91 12.36 3.04 10.62
N ALA A 92 11.32 2.29 10.99
CA ALA A 92 11.17 0.89 10.64
C ALA A 92 11.14 0.67 9.12
N TYR A 93 10.37 1.50 8.40
CA TYR A 93 10.35 1.49 6.94
C TYR A 93 11.75 1.69 6.33
N ASN A 94 12.51 2.68 6.82
CA ASN A 94 13.88 2.94 6.38
C ASN A 94 14.80 1.74 6.58
N LEU A 95 14.76 1.13 7.76
CA LEU A 95 15.56 -0.05 8.06
C LEU A 95 15.23 -1.21 7.11
N ARG A 96 13.96 -1.38 6.77
CA ARG A 96 13.54 -2.38 5.78
C ARG A 96 14.11 -2.10 4.38
N ILE A 97 14.08 -0.84 3.92
CA ILE A 97 14.71 -0.46 2.64
C ILE A 97 16.22 -0.72 2.64
N LEU A 98 16.87 -0.51 3.78
CA LEU A 98 18.28 -0.83 4.02
C LEU A 98 18.58 -2.33 4.14
N LYS A 99 17.58 -3.19 4.01
CA LYS A 99 17.66 -4.64 4.20
C LYS A 99 18.10 -5.06 5.62
N LYS A 100 17.91 -4.18 6.60
CA LYS A 100 18.13 -4.48 8.03
C LYS A 100 16.83 -5.03 8.64
N TYR A 101 16.44 -6.22 8.18
CA TYR A 101 15.11 -6.77 8.44
C TYR A 101 14.84 -7.06 9.91
N ASP A 102 15.83 -7.52 10.68
CA ASP A 102 15.69 -7.79 12.11
C ASP A 102 15.47 -6.48 12.89
N GLU A 103 16.27 -5.43 12.59
CA GLU A 103 16.07 -4.12 13.21
C GLU A 103 14.70 -3.54 12.82
N ALA A 104 14.30 -3.69 11.55
CA ALA A 104 13.00 -3.20 11.08
C ALA A 104 11.84 -3.92 11.79
N THR A 105 11.92 -5.25 11.92
CA THR A 105 10.93 -6.07 12.65
C THR A 105 10.79 -5.58 14.08
N PHE A 106 11.90 -5.40 14.80
CA PHE A 106 11.89 -4.87 16.17
C PHE A 106 11.13 -3.54 16.29
N TRP A 107 11.36 -2.62 15.34
CA TRP A 107 10.70 -1.31 15.38
C TRP A 107 9.22 -1.36 14.97
N TYR A 108 8.83 -2.27 14.07
CA TYR A 108 7.40 -2.52 13.77
C TYR A 108 6.68 -3.13 14.97
N GLU A 109 7.27 -4.12 15.65
CA GLU A 109 6.72 -4.71 16.87
C GLU A 109 6.58 -3.65 17.99
N LYS A 110 7.58 -2.80 18.17
CA LYS A 110 7.52 -1.69 19.11
C LYS A 110 6.42 -0.69 18.76
N LEU A 111 6.19 -0.42 17.48
CA LEU A 111 5.07 0.42 17.03
C LEU A 111 3.73 -0.22 17.39
N SER A 112 3.58 -1.53 17.19
CA SER A 112 2.38 -2.29 17.55
C SER A 112 2.08 -2.24 19.06
N GLU A 113 3.11 -2.34 19.90
CA GLU A 113 2.97 -2.25 21.35
C GLU A 113 2.52 -0.87 21.84
N LEU A 114 2.95 0.18 21.16
CA LEU A 114 2.70 1.57 21.56
C LEU A 114 1.42 2.16 20.95
N SER A 115 0.97 1.62 19.83
CA SER A 115 -0.19 2.13 19.11
C SER A 115 -1.48 1.42 19.51
N THR A 116 -2.57 2.19 19.56
CA THR A 116 -3.95 1.68 19.65
C THR A 116 -4.75 2.05 18.40
N SER A 117 -4.10 2.60 17.39
CA SER A 117 -4.74 3.09 16.16
C SER A 117 -4.68 2.05 15.05
N LYS A 118 -5.84 1.72 14.48
CA LYS A 118 -5.98 0.83 13.32
C LYS A 118 -5.08 1.24 12.13
N TYR A 119 -4.81 2.53 11.98
CA TYR A 119 -3.91 3.03 10.92
C TYR A 119 -2.50 2.45 11.04
N TYR A 120 -1.93 2.43 12.25
CA TYR A 120 -0.60 1.87 12.46
C TYR A 120 -0.62 0.34 12.41
N ASP A 121 -1.70 -0.32 12.85
CA ASP A 121 -1.82 -1.78 12.80
C ASP A 121 -1.64 -2.31 11.36
N GLU A 122 -2.27 -1.67 10.38
CA GLU A 122 -2.12 -2.05 8.98
C GLU A 122 -0.68 -1.86 8.47
N ALA A 123 -0.07 -0.72 8.78
CA ALA A 123 1.32 -0.43 8.38
C ALA A 123 2.32 -1.39 9.03
N VAL A 124 2.08 -1.76 10.30
CA VAL A 124 2.88 -2.74 11.04
C VAL A 124 2.79 -4.12 10.39
N LEU A 125 1.58 -4.63 10.20
CA LEU A 125 1.35 -5.96 9.63
C LEU A 125 1.94 -6.09 8.23
N GLU A 126 1.77 -5.09 7.37
CA GLU A 126 2.43 -5.06 6.07
C GLU A 126 3.96 -4.99 6.17
N GLY A 127 4.47 -4.20 7.09
CA GLY A 127 5.91 -4.07 7.33
C GLY A 127 6.54 -5.37 7.78
N LEU A 128 5.92 -6.04 8.76
CA LEU A 128 6.34 -7.35 9.29
C LEU A 128 6.26 -8.44 8.22
N ALA A 129 5.16 -8.51 7.46
CA ALA A 129 5.02 -9.46 6.37
C ALA A 129 6.14 -9.27 5.32
N LYS A 130 6.42 -8.02 4.91
CA LYS A 130 7.49 -7.72 3.95
C LYS A 130 8.89 -8.06 4.50
N CYS A 131 9.14 -7.86 5.80
CA CYS A 131 10.40 -8.30 6.42
C CYS A 131 10.51 -9.83 6.39
N ALA A 132 9.43 -10.54 6.75
CA ALA A 132 9.38 -12.00 6.75
C ALA A 132 9.61 -12.59 5.35
N THR A 133 9.01 -12.01 4.29
CA THR A 133 9.26 -12.38 2.88
C THR A 133 10.75 -12.35 2.57
N MET A 134 11.44 -11.27 2.96
CA MET A 134 12.84 -11.04 2.60
C MET A 134 13.83 -11.98 3.30
N VAL A 135 13.42 -12.59 4.40
CA VAL A 135 14.20 -13.62 5.10
C VAL A 135 13.66 -15.05 4.85
N ASN A 136 12.77 -15.20 3.87
CA ASN A 136 12.11 -16.44 3.48
C ASN A 136 11.32 -17.13 4.63
N ASN A 137 10.83 -16.35 5.58
CA ASN A 137 9.92 -16.84 6.63
C ASN A 137 8.46 -16.72 6.13
N PHE A 138 8.08 -17.63 5.22
CA PHE A 138 6.78 -17.61 4.55
C PHE A 138 5.60 -17.87 5.48
N GLU A 139 5.83 -18.61 6.58
CA GLU A 139 4.79 -18.84 7.59
C GLU A 139 4.42 -17.53 8.30
N LYS A 140 5.43 -16.79 8.79
CA LYS A 140 5.23 -15.49 9.45
C LYS A 140 4.68 -14.43 8.49
N GLU A 141 5.10 -14.46 7.23
CA GLU A 141 4.54 -13.61 6.18
C GLU A 141 3.02 -13.81 6.05
N ARG A 142 2.57 -15.06 5.89
CA ARG A 142 1.14 -15.39 5.77
C ARG A 142 0.36 -15.10 7.05
N GLU A 143 0.93 -15.38 8.22
CA GLU A 143 0.31 -15.05 9.50
C GLU A 143 -0.05 -13.56 9.58
N ASN A 144 0.88 -12.67 9.27
CA ASN A 144 0.64 -11.23 9.26
C ASN A 144 -0.42 -10.83 8.20
N TYR A 145 -0.38 -11.42 7.01
CA TYR A 145 -1.40 -11.15 5.99
C TYR A 145 -2.78 -11.70 6.36
N HIS A 146 -2.89 -12.83 7.07
CA HIS A 146 -4.17 -13.35 7.58
C HIS A 146 -4.77 -12.43 8.66
N ILE A 147 -3.94 -11.89 9.55
CA ILE A 147 -4.40 -10.89 10.54
C ILE A 147 -4.91 -9.64 9.80
N LEU A 148 -4.15 -9.15 8.81
CA LEU A 148 -4.56 -8.01 7.99
C LEU A 148 -5.85 -8.30 7.21
N LEU A 149 -5.99 -9.50 6.65
CA LEU A 149 -7.19 -9.94 5.94
C LEU A 149 -8.42 -9.95 6.85
N SER A 150 -8.27 -10.34 8.12
CA SER A 150 -9.36 -10.36 9.10
C SER A 150 -9.91 -8.95 9.41
N SER A 151 -9.12 -7.91 9.16
CA SER A 151 -9.54 -6.51 9.31
C SER A 151 -10.27 -5.95 8.07
N CYS A 152 -10.25 -6.68 6.95
CA CYS A 152 -10.97 -6.30 5.75
C CYS A 152 -12.45 -6.59 5.87
N LEU A 153 -13.27 -5.96 5.00
CA LEU A 153 -14.69 -6.27 4.87
C LEU A 153 -14.90 -7.75 4.54
N ASN A 154 -15.87 -8.39 5.18
CA ASN A 154 -16.27 -9.76 4.84
C ASN A 154 -17.31 -9.78 3.69
N LYS A 155 -17.67 -10.99 3.19
CA LYS A 155 -18.63 -11.13 2.10
C LYS A 155 -19.99 -10.47 2.38
N GLU A 156 -20.46 -10.50 3.63
CA GLU A 156 -21.74 -9.88 4.01
C GLU A 156 -21.66 -8.36 4.00
N ASP A 157 -20.54 -7.78 4.44
CA ASP A 157 -20.32 -6.32 4.39
C ASP A 157 -20.31 -5.83 2.93
N PHE A 158 -19.65 -6.56 2.01
CA PHE A 158 -19.68 -6.25 0.58
C PHE A 158 -21.09 -6.33 0.00
N LYS A 159 -21.86 -7.36 0.35
CA LYS A 159 -23.24 -7.52 -0.09
C LYS A 159 -24.12 -6.38 0.39
N ASN A 160 -24.04 -6.04 1.68
CA ASN A 160 -24.79 -4.95 2.27
C ASN A 160 -24.46 -3.59 1.61
N LEU A 161 -23.18 -3.35 1.28
CA LEU A 161 -22.77 -2.13 0.60
C LEU A 161 -23.29 -2.09 -0.85
N ALA A 162 -23.21 -3.21 -1.57
CA ALA A 162 -23.76 -3.32 -2.92
C ALA A 162 -25.28 -3.14 -2.95
N GLU A 163 -26.02 -3.71 -2.00
CA GLU A 163 -27.47 -3.52 -1.85
C GLU A 163 -27.81 -2.05 -1.55
N LYS A 164 -27.03 -1.37 -0.69
CA LYS A 164 -27.21 0.05 -0.42
C LYS A 164 -27.05 0.88 -1.70
N ILE A 165 -26.02 0.61 -2.50
CA ILE A 165 -25.79 1.27 -3.78
C ILE A 165 -26.95 1.04 -4.75
N LEU A 166 -27.47 -0.18 -4.84
CA LEU A 166 -28.61 -0.51 -5.70
C LEU A 166 -29.87 0.23 -5.28
N ASN A 167 -30.14 0.31 -3.98
CA ASN A 167 -31.26 1.07 -3.43
C ASN A 167 -31.18 2.56 -3.74
N LEU A 168 -29.99 3.16 -3.61
CA LEU A 168 -29.76 4.56 -3.98
C LEU A 168 -29.94 4.82 -5.48
N LYS A 169 -29.45 3.90 -6.34
CA LYS A 169 -29.69 3.98 -7.80
C LYS A 169 -31.20 3.92 -8.12
N SER A 170 -31.97 3.09 -7.42
CA SER A 170 -33.42 3.02 -7.58
C SER A 170 -34.13 4.31 -7.12
N GLN A 171 -33.67 4.89 -6.00
CA GLN A 171 -34.17 6.19 -5.51
C GLN A 171 -33.85 7.33 -6.50
N LEU A 172 -32.66 7.32 -7.09
CA LEU A 172 -32.26 8.32 -8.09
C LEU A 172 -33.20 8.38 -9.28
N LEU A 173 -33.68 7.19 -9.73
CA LEU A 173 -34.59 7.09 -10.88
C LEU A 173 -35.99 7.72 -10.63
N ILE A 174 -36.45 7.72 -9.40
CA ILE A 174 -37.79 8.26 -9.05
C ILE A 174 -37.73 9.66 -8.43
N THR A 175 -36.57 10.18 -8.13
CA THR A 175 -36.40 11.52 -7.54
C THR A 175 -36.56 12.58 -8.62
N ILE A 176 -37.40 13.60 -8.33
CA ILE A 176 -37.69 14.72 -9.25
C ILE A 176 -36.83 15.94 -8.91
N ASP A 177 -36.56 16.16 -7.64
CA ASP A 177 -35.78 17.31 -7.15
C ASP A 177 -34.30 17.20 -7.54
N GLU A 178 -33.77 18.16 -8.29
CA GLU A 178 -32.41 18.14 -8.82
C GLU A 178 -31.34 18.19 -7.72
N LYS A 179 -31.56 18.96 -6.62
CA LYS A 179 -30.59 19.00 -5.51
C LYS A 179 -30.52 17.68 -4.77
N GLN A 180 -31.66 16.98 -4.67
CA GLN A 180 -31.70 15.65 -4.07
C GLN A 180 -31.04 14.61 -4.98
N LYS A 181 -31.23 14.71 -6.30
CA LYS A 181 -30.51 13.86 -7.28
C LYS A 181 -28.99 14.04 -7.18
N GLU A 182 -28.51 15.28 -7.09
CA GLU A 182 -27.08 15.55 -6.93
C GLU A 182 -26.50 14.90 -5.65
N LYS A 183 -27.24 14.98 -4.52
CA LYS A 183 -26.81 14.35 -3.27
C LYS A 183 -26.78 12.83 -3.38
N ILE A 184 -27.82 12.22 -3.93
CA ILE A 184 -27.88 10.76 -4.12
C ILE A 184 -26.77 10.30 -5.07
N SER A 185 -26.52 11.02 -6.16
CA SER A 185 -25.45 10.72 -7.10
C SER A 185 -24.07 10.81 -6.46
N ALA A 186 -23.82 11.83 -5.63
CA ALA A 186 -22.57 11.96 -4.90
C ALA A 186 -22.37 10.81 -3.89
N GLU A 187 -23.44 10.42 -3.18
CA GLU A 187 -23.38 9.27 -2.25
C GLU A 187 -23.10 7.96 -3.00
N ILE A 188 -23.72 7.74 -4.16
CA ILE A 188 -23.45 6.55 -5.00
C ILE A 188 -21.99 6.51 -5.44
N ILE A 189 -21.42 7.63 -5.90
CA ILE A 189 -20.01 7.71 -6.30
C ILE A 189 -19.10 7.36 -5.11
N TYR A 190 -19.34 7.99 -3.95
CA TYR A 190 -18.56 7.74 -2.76
C TYR A 190 -18.58 6.26 -2.34
N LEU A 191 -19.78 5.64 -2.29
CA LEU A 191 -19.91 4.24 -1.89
C LEU A 191 -19.30 3.27 -2.93
N ASN A 192 -19.34 3.59 -4.21
CA ASN A 192 -18.65 2.79 -5.22
C ASN A 192 -17.13 2.85 -5.05
N ASP A 193 -16.57 4.04 -4.79
CA ASP A 193 -15.12 4.21 -4.55
C ASP A 193 -14.68 3.46 -3.28
N ASP A 194 -15.48 3.49 -2.21
CA ASP A 194 -15.23 2.73 -0.99
C ASP A 194 -15.27 1.22 -1.24
N LEU A 195 -16.26 0.76 -2.00
CA LEU A 195 -16.43 -0.65 -2.36
C LEU A 195 -15.25 -1.15 -3.19
N ASP A 196 -14.85 -0.41 -4.22
CA ASP A 196 -13.72 -0.75 -5.09
C ASP A 196 -12.41 -0.76 -4.32
N THR A 197 -12.18 0.22 -3.44
CA THR A 197 -11.01 0.27 -2.56
C THR A 197 -10.94 -0.95 -1.64
N ALA A 198 -12.06 -1.33 -1.02
CA ALA A 198 -12.13 -2.49 -0.14
C ALA A 198 -11.91 -3.80 -0.89
N TYR A 199 -12.48 -3.96 -2.09
CA TYR A 199 -12.24 -5.11 -2.97
C TYR A 199 -10.77 -5.22 -3.36
N TYR A 200 -10.20 -4.12 -3.83
CA TYR A 200 -8.81 -4.08 -4.25
C TYR A 200 -7.86 -4.50 -3.12
N LYS A 201 -8.07 -3.94 -1.93
CA LYS A 201 -7.28 -4.28 -0.74
C LYS A 201 -7.37 -5.77 -0.40
N LEU A 202 -8.58 -6.32 -0.37
CA LEU A 202 -8.81 -7.73 -0.05
C LEU A 202 -8.12 -8.65 -1.08
N ILE A 203 -8.29 -8.38 -2.37
CA ILE A 203 -7.70 -9.17 -3.46
C ILE A 203 -6.17 -9.07 -3.41
N ASP A 204 -5.61 -7.88 -3.16
CA ASP A 204 -4.17 -7.68 -3.06
C ASP A 204 -3.56 -8.50 -1.91
N ILE A 205 -4.21 -8.52 -0.73
CA ILE A 205 -3.77 -9.33 0.41
C ILE A 205 -3.84 -10.82 0.08
N LYS A 206 -4.94 -11.30 -0.49
CA LYS A 206 -5.09 -12.71 -0.91
C LYS A 206 -4.05 -13.11 -1.95
N MET A 207 -3.77 -12.24 -2.92
CA MET A 207 -2.71 -12.46 -3.89
C MET A 207 -1.31 -12.52 -3.25
N LYS A 208 -1.04 -11.73 -2.21
CA LYS A 208 0.21 -11.80 -1.43
C LYS A 208 0.32 -13.14 -0.69
N ILE A 209 -0.77 -13.63 -0.09
CA ILE A 209 -0.82 -14.96 0.55
C ILE A 209 -0.56 -16.07 -0.49
N ALA A 210 -1.25 -16.03 -1.63
CA ALA A 210 -1.05 -17.00 -2.71
C ALA A 210 0.39 -17.00 -3.24
N LYS A 211 0.98 -15.81 -3.44
CA LYS A 211 2.39 -15.67 -3.84
C LYS A 211 3.37 -16.20 -2.79
N SER A 212 3.05 -16.07 -1.50
CA SER A 212 3.84 -16.65 -0.42
C SER A 212 3.90 -18.18 -0.52
N TYR A 213 2.76 -18.84 -0.75
CA TYR A 213 2.72 -20.28 -1.03
C TYR A 213 3.51 -20.66 -2.28
N PHE A 214 3.39 -19.87 -3.36
CA PHE A 214 4.17 -20.09 -4.59
C PHE A 214 5.68 -20.03 -4.32
N ASN A 215 6.15 -19.02 -3.59
CA ASN A 215 7.57 -18.84 -3.25
C ASN A 215 8.11 -20.00 -2.38
N GLU A 216 7.28 -20.55 -1.50
CA GLU A 216 7.58 -21.73 -0.70
C GLU A 216 7.48 -23.05 -1.49
N LYS A 217 7.10 -22.98 -2.80
CA LYS A 217 6.84 -24.12 -3.69
C LYS A 217 5.66 -25.01 -3.26
N LYS A 218 4.75 -24.49 -2.45
CA LYS A 218 3.49 -25.12 -2.09
C LYS A 218 2.41 -24.81 -3.13
N TYR A 219 2.58 -25.36 -4.34
CA TYR A 219 1.79 -24.95 -5.50
C TYR A 219 0.30 -25.30 -5.39
N GLU A 220 -0.04 -26.41 -4.73
CA GLU A 220 -1.43 -26.78 -4.49
C GLU A 220 -2.12 -25.76 -3.55
N ASP A 221 -1.47 -25.36 -2.47
CA ASP A 221 -2.02 -24.37 -1.53
C ASP A 221 -2.11 -23.00 -2.20
N CYS A 222 -1.14 -22.64 -3.05
CA CYS A 222 -1.23 -21.45 -3.88
C CYS A 222 -2.49 -21.47 -4.77
N ARG A 223 -2.78 -22.59 -5.45
CA ARG A 223 -3.97 -22.73 -6.29
C ARG A 223 -5.27 -22.65 -5.50
N LYS A 224 -5.32 -23.27 -4.31
CA LYS A 224 -6.49 -23.16 -3.41
C LYS A 224 -6.74 -21.69 -3.01
N GLU A 225 -5.69 -20.96 -2.64
CA GLU A 225 -5.84 -19.54 -2.28
C GLU A 225 -6.31 -18.70 -3.48
N VAL A 226 -5.76 -18.95 -4.68
CA VAL A 226 -6.21 -18.26 -5.90
C VAL A 226 -7.70 -18.57 -6.20
N GLN A 227 -8.16 -19.80 -5.94
CA GLN A 227 -9.57 -20.16 -6.12
C GLN A 227 -10.48 -19.30 -5.23
N THR A 228 -10.08 -19.02 -4.00
CA THR A 228 -10.87 -18.13 -3.12
C THR A 228 -10.96 -16.69 -3.66
N ILE A 229 -9.98 -16.25 -4.45
CA ILE A 229 -10.02 -14.94 -5.13
C ILE A 229 -11.11 -14.95 -6.21
N PHE A 230 -11.18 -16.00 -7.04
CA PHE A 230 -12.23 -16.11 -8.07
C PHE A 230 -13.63 -16.14 -7.47
N GLU A 231 -13.84 -16.88 -6.37
CA GLU A 231 -15.14 -16.89 -5.67
C GLU A 231 -15.54 -15.49 -5.17
N PHE A 232 -14.57 -14.67 -4.81
CA PHE A 232 -14.83 -13.28 -4.44
C PHE A 232 -15.18 -12.42 -5.65
N LEU A 233 -14.46 -12.62 -6.77
CA LEU A 233 -14.64 -11.87 -8.00
C LEU A 233 -15.98 -12.15 -8.69
N GLU A 234 -16.57 -13.34 -8.53
CA GLU A 234 -17.91 -13.66 -9.06
C GLU A 234 -19.00 -12.70 -8.55
N HIS A 235 -18.80 -12.08 -7.40
CA HIS A 235 -19.73 -11.14 -6.79
C HIS A 235 -19.28 -9.67 -6.90
N SER A 236 -18.18 -9.40 -7.58
CA SER A 236 -17.64 -8.06 -7.76
C SER A 236 -18.34 -7.34 -8.90
N ILE A 237 -18.61 -6.05 -8.67
CA ILE A 237 -19.10 -5.13 -9.72
C ILE A 237 -17.99 -4.16 -10.17
N SER A 238 -16.77 -4.38 -9.70
CA SER A 238 -15.63 -3.49 -9.94
C SER A 238 -15.12 -3.61 -11.38
N ASP A 239 -14.81 -2.48 -11.98
CA ASP A 239 -14.12 -2.37 -13.27
C ASP A 239 -12.69 -2.98 -13.26
N MET A 240 -12.12 -3.22 -12.07
CA MET A 240 -10.78 -3.80 -11.89
C MET A 240 -10.76 -5.34 -11.90
N GLN A 241 -11.93 -5.97 -12.07
CA GLN A 241 -12.08 -7.44 -12.05
C GLN A 241 -11.16 -8.12 -13.08
N ASP A 242 -11.11 -7.62 -14.31
CA ASP A 242 -10.31 -8.20 -15.39
C ASP A 242 -8.81 -8.22 -15.08
N TYR A 243 -8.31 -7.15 -14.43
CA TYR A 243 -6.92 -7.08 -13.99
C TYR A 243 -6.61 -8.10 -12.88
N ALA A 244 -7.50 -8.23 -11.91
CA ALA A 244 -7.36 -9.20 -10.82
C ALA A 244 -7.40 -10.65 -11.35
N ILE A 245 -8.32 -10.95 -12.27
CA ILE A 245 -8.41 -12.25 -12.96
C ILE A 245 -7.13 -12.55 -13.73
N THR A 246 -6.58 -11.59 -14.45
CA THR A 246 -5.33 -11.76 -15.19
C THR A 246 -4.17 -12.10 -14.26
N ASN A 247 -4.01 -11.39 -13.14
CA ASN A 247 -2.96 -11.66 -12.15
C ASN A 247 -3.12 -13.06 -11.52
N ALA A 248 -4.34 -13.45 -11.19
CA ALA A 248 -4.67 -14.76 -10.64
C ALA A 248 -4.33 -15.88 -11.65
N ASN A 249 -4.74 -15.73 -12.91
CA ASN A 249 -4.43 -16.66 -13.98
C ASN A 249 -2.94 -16.76 -14.27
N MET A 250 -2.21 -15.63 -14.25
CA MET A 250 -0.74 -15.62 -14.35
C MET A 250 -0.09 -16.46 -13.24
N LEU A 251 -0.58 -16.36 -12.02
CA LEU A 251 -0.03 -17.13 -10.90
C LEU A 251 -0.36 -18.63 -11.04
N LEU A 252 -1.59 -18.98 -11.44
CA LEU A 252 -1.97 -20.37 -11.73
C LEU A 252 -1.10 -20.96 -12.86
N GLY A 253 -0.96 -20.27 -13.96
CA GLY A 253 -0.10 -20.71 -15.07
C GLY A 253 1.34 -20.97 -14.61
N LYS A 254 1.88 -20.12 -13.73
CA LYS A 254 3.21 -20.31 -13.14
C LYS A 254 3.29 -21.55 -12.26
N THR A 255 2.28 -21.84 -11.42
CA THR A 255 2.30 -23.07 -10.59
C THR A 255 2.38 -24.33 -11.45
N TYR A 256 1.57 -24.41 -12.49
CA TYR A 256 1.59 -25.56 -13.41
C TYR A 256 2.87 -25.64 -14.24
N PHE A 257 3.45 -24.50 -14.60
CA PHE A 257 4.75 -24.44 -15.31
C PHE A 257 5.88 -24.99 -14.43
N GLU A 258 5.95 -24.62 -13.17
CA GLU A 258 6.96 -25.12 -12.21
C GLU A 258 6.82 -26.63 -11.93
N GLU A 259 5.60 -27.17 -12.04
CA GLU A 259 5.32 -28.61 -11.94
C GLU A 259 5.51 -29.36 -13.27
N ALA A 260 6.02 -28.68 -14.30
CA ALA A 260 6.15 -29.20 -15.68
C ALA A 260 4.83 -29.67 -16.32
N ASN A 261 3.69 -29.26 -15.80
CA ASN A 261 2.39 -29.49 -16.41
C ASN A 261 2.11 -28.41 -17.48
N PHE A 262 2.81 -28.52 -18.61
CA PHE A 262 2.78 -27.49 -19.63
C PHE A 262 1.44 -27.40 -20.37
N GLU A 263 0.65 -28.45 -20.38
CA GLU A 263 -0.69 -28.42 -20.98
C GLU A 263 -1.59 -27.47 -20.20
N LYS A 264 -1.72 -27.68 -18.88
CA LYS A 264 -2.48 -26.77 -18.02
C LYS A 264 -1.89 -25.37 -17.96
N ALA A 265 -0.57 -25.22 -17.91
CA ALA A 265 0.06 -23.91 -17.94
C ALA A 265 -0.34 -23.10 -19.18
N ARG A 266 -0.42 -23.75 -20.37
CA ARG A 266 -0.87 -23.10 -21.61
C ARG A 266 -2.32 -22.61 -21.54
N GLU A 267 -3.21 -23.33 -20.86
CA GLU A 267 -4.61 -22.91 -20.69
C GLU A 267 -4.72 -21.54 -20.05
N TYR A 268 -3.88 -21.27 -19.05
CA TYR A 268 -3.85 -19.98 -18.34
C TYR A 268 -3.07 -18.88 -19.09
N PHE A 269 -1.95 -19.20 -19.73
CA PHE A 269 -1.13 -18.19 -20.39
C PHE A 269 -1.66 -17.75 -21.76
N LYS A 270 -2.32 -18.64 -22.54
CA LYS A 270 -2.82 -18.31 -23.88
C LYS A 270 -3.82 -17.14 -23.88
N PRO A 271 -4.86 -17.10 -23.03
CA PRO A 271 -5.77 -15.97 -22.99
C PRO A 271 -5.04 -14.65 -22.74
N ILE A 272 -4.13 -14.62 -21.77
CA ILE A 272 -3.37 -13.42 -21.41
C ILE A 272 -2.46 -12.96 -22.57
N ALA A 273 -1.73 -13.91 -23.18
CA ALA A 273 -0.82 -13.64 -24.29
C ALA A 273 -1.52 -13.06 -25.53
N ASN A 274 -2.80 -13.40 -25.70
CA ASN A 274 -3.64 -13.01 -26.84
C ASN A 274 -4.54 -11.82 -26.56
N THR A 275 -4.40 -11.14 -25.40
CA THR A 275 -5.16 -9.93 -25.09
C THR A 275 -5.04 -8.91 -26.22
N PRO A 276 -6.12 -8.44 -26.83
CA PRO A 276 -6.11 -7.46 -27.92
C PRO A 276 -5.52 -6.12 -27.46
N LYS A 277 -4.87 -5.39 -28.38
CA LYS A 277 -4.34 -4.05 -28.07
C LYS A 277 -5.43 -3.02 -27.79
N GLU A 278 -6.61 -3.26 -28.31
CA GLU A 278 -7.83 -2.45 -28.16
C GLU A 278 -8.51 -2.67 -26.81
N ASP A 279 -8.07 -3.67 -26.05
CA ASP A 279 -8.58 -3.94 -24.70
C ASP A 279 -8.31 -2.74 -23.78
N LYS A 280 -9.35 -2.32 -23.07
CA LYS A 280 -9.35 -1.15 -22.17
C LYS A 280 -8.21 -1.23 -21.11
N TYR A 281 -7.84 -2.43 -20.69
CA TYR A 281 -6.79 -2.68 -19.68
C TYR A 281 -5.44 -3.07 -20.28
N TYR A 282 -5.32 -3.21 -21.60
CA TYR A 282 -4.09 -3.68 -22.27
C TYR A 282 -2.83 -2.96 -21.76
N LYS A 283 -2.88 -1.64 -21.63
CA LYS A 283 -1.73 -0.82 -21.18
C LYS A 283 -1.26 -1.16 -19.76
N TYR A 284 -2.16 -1.64 -18.90
CA TYR A 284 -1.85 -2.04 -17.53
C TYR A 284 -1.34 -3.48 -17.44
N MET A 285 -1.67 -4.32 -18.44
CA MET A 285 -1.31 -5.73 -18.50
C MET A 285 -0.12 -6.04 -19.42
N ILE A 286 0.54 -5.03 -20.00
CA ILE A 286 1.64 -5.23 -20.96
C ILE A 286 2.74 -6.15 -20.41
N SER A 287 3.14 -6.00 -19.15
CA SER A 287 4.16 -6.83 -18.52
C SER A 287 3.72 -8.29 -18.40
N ASP A 288 2.46 -8.53 -18.05
CA ASP A 288 1.89 -9.88 -17.91
C ASP A 288 1.70 -10.55 -19.27
N ILE A 289 1.27 -9.80 -20.30
CA ILE A 289 1.18 -10.26 -21.68
C ILE A 289 2.55 -10.71 -22.19
N HIS A 290 3.59 -9.91 -21.98
CA HIS A 290 4.96 -10.28 -22.37
C HIS A 290 5.45 -11.50 -21.59
N ALA A 291 5.20 -11.56 -20.29
CA ALA A 291 5.57 -12.70 -19.46
C ALA A 291 4.86 -13.99 -19.92
N ALA A 292 3.55 -13.93 -20.19
CA ALA A 292 2.79 -15.07 -20.69
C ALA A 292 3.35 -15.57 -22.04
N ARG A 293 3.66 -14.68 -22.99
CA ARG A 293 4.32 -15.03 -24.26
C ARG A 293 5.65 -15.71 -24.06
N ASN A 294 6.47 -15.22 -23.11
CA ASN A 294 7.76 -15.84 -22.78
C ASN A 294 7.59 -17.26 -22.21
N PHE A 295 6.62 -17.48 -21.32
CA PHE A 295 6.32 -18.81 -20.80
C PHE A 295 5.87 -19.75 -21.93
N LEU A 296 4.97 -19.31 -22.82
CA LEU A 296 4.51 -20.10 -23.97
C LEU A 296 5.68 -20.49 -24.91
N THR A 297 6.67 -19.63 -25.07
CA THR A 297 7.86 -19.92 -25.87
C THR A 297 8.77 -20.97 -25.22
N LYS A 298 8.93 -20.93 -23.88
CA LYS A 298 9.72 -21.90 -23.12
C LYS A 298 9.12 -23.31 -23.07
N MET A 299 7.82 -23.43 -23.34
CA MET A 299 7.09 -24.72 -23.37
C MET A 299 7.05 -25.38 -24.75
N LYS A 300 7.72 -24.81 -25.76
CA LYS A 300 7.91 -25.43 -27.06
C LYS A 300 9.00 -26.48 -26.99
#